data_d09cbc7c6245bd88a92981306b0d5dd5
#
_entry.id   d09cbc7c6245bd88a92981306b0d5dd5
#
_cell.length_a   1.000
_cell.length_b   1.000
_cell.length_c   1.000
_cell.angle_alpha   90.00
_cell.angle_beta   90.00
_cell.angle_gamma   90.00
#
_symmetry.space_group_name_H-M   'P 1'
#
loop_
_entity.id
_entity.type
_entity.pdbx_description
1 polymer ?
#
loop_
_entity_poly.entity_id
_entity_poly.type
_entity_poly.pdbx_seq_one_letter_code
_entity_poly.pdbx_strand_id
1 'polypeptide(L)'
;MLVDLLAEGEKEIAYLETVLYEVESAPGEAALNEIRAELKGQGYLKYYKPRDKKQKPADFYRYLSSDGFEILVGRNNLQNERLTLHTARGRDLWFHTKNAPGSHTVVMSGGRDIPDRTREEAAQLAVLHSSQAKGVKVAVDYTEVKNIRKTAGLKPGMVLYDKYETAYITPDPTLAEKLKKK
;
A
#
# COMPACT_ATOMS: atom_id res chain seq x y z
N MET A 1 -7.93 -26.63 -14.69
CA MET A 1 -7.15 -26.13 -15.86
C MET A 1 -7.69 -24.80 -16.37
N LEU A 2 -8.91 -24.71 -16.95
CA LEU A 2 -9.42 -23.41 -17.46
C LEU A 2 -9.72 -22.41 -16.34
N VAL A 3 -10.29 -22.86 -15.22
CA VAL A 3 -10.58 -22.04 -14.04
C VAL A 3 -9.30 -21.51 -13.40
N ASP A 4 -8.25 -22.32 -13.36
CA ASP A 4 -6.95 -21.91 -12.81
C ASP A 4 -6.31 -20.84 -13.67
N LEU A 5 -6.37 -20.98 -15.00
CA LEU A 5 -5.87 -19.96 -15.94
C LEU A 5 -6.62 -18.63 -15.83
N LEU A 6 -7.94 -18.67 -15.63
CA LEU A 6 -8.72 -17.46 -15.40
C LEU A 6 -8.32 -16.77 -14.09
N ALA A 7 -8.18 -17.53 -12.99
CA ALA A 7 -7.78 -17.00 -11.70
C ALA A 7 -6.35 -16.42 -11.72
N GLU A 8 -5.44 -17.04 -12.47
CA GLU A 8 -4.09 -16.49 -12.69
C GLU A 8 -4.12 -15.21 -13.51
N GLY A 9 -4.94 -15.16 -14.57
CA GLY A 9 -5.14 -13.97 -15.39
C GLY A 9 -5.72 -12.79 -14.60
N GLU A 10 -6.69 -13.04 -13.73
CA GLU A 10 -7.28 -12.01 -12.87
C GLU A 10 -6.24 -11.43 -11.88
N LYS A 11 -5.40 -12.28 -11.29
CA LYS A 11 -4.30 -11.83 -10.42
C LYS A 11 -3.27 -11.01 -11.19
N GLU A 12 -2.96 -11.41 -12.41
CA GLU A 12 -2.02 -10.69 -13.29
C GLU A 12 -2.57 -9.30 -13.64
N ILE A 13 -3.85 -9.21 -14.00
CA ILE A 13 -4.52 -7.93 -14.29
C ILE A 13 -4.49 -7.04 -13.06
N ALA A 14 -4.89 -7.54 -11.90
CA ALA A 14 -4.91 -6.78 -10.65
C ALA A 14 -3.50 -6.24 -10.29
N TYR A 15 -2.46 -7.05 -10.51
CA TYR A 15 -1.08 -6.60 -10.33
C TYR A 15 -0.70 -5.47 -11.28
N LEU A 16 -1.01 -5.61 -12.58
CA LEU A 16 -0.67 -4.60 -13.59
C LEU A 16 -1.46 -3.30 -13.40
N GLU A 17 -2.72 -3.37 -12.95
CA GLU A 17 -3.51 -2.20 -12.57
C GLU A 17 -2.87 -1.45 -11.38
N THR A 18 -2.34 -2.17 -10.40
CA THR A 18 -1.61 -1.56 -9.29
C THR A 18 -0.34 -0.88 -9.78
N VAL A 19 0.44 -1.53 -10.65
CA VAL A 19 1.65 -0.93 -11.25
C VAL A 19 1.29 0.32 -12.07
N LEU A 20 0.21 0.29 -12.85
CA LEU A 20 -0.25 1.46 -13.59
C LEU A 20 -0.57 2.63 -12.66
N TYR A 21 -1.32 2.39 -11.60
CA TYR A 21 -1.61 3.39 -10.58
C TYR A 21 -0.32 3.98 -9.97
N GLU A 22 0.66 3.13 -9.66
CA GLU A 22 1.95 3.56 -9.10
C GLU A 22 2.75 4.44 -10.07
N VAL A 23 2.76 4.09 -11.35
CA VAL A 23 3.40 4.90 -12.40
C VAL A 23 2.75 6.27 -12.51
N GLU A 24 1.41 6.33 -12.53
CA GLU A 24 0.65 7.56 -12.63
C GLU A 24 0.81 8.46 -11.40
N SER A 25 0.97 7.88 -10.22
CA SER A 25 1.12 8.59 -8.94
C SER A 25 2.56 8.83 -8.52
N ALA A 26 3.54 8.35 -9.28
CA ALA A 26 4.95 8.44 -8.94
C ALA A 26 5.42 9.91 -8.79
N PRO A 27 6.01 10.30 -7.66
CA PRO A 27 6.38 11.69 -7.40
C PRO A 27 7.66 12.14 -8.14
N GLY A 28 8.26 11.28 -8.96
CA GLY A 28 9.45 11.61 -9.74
C GLY A 28 10.27 10.42 -10.18
N GLU A 29 11.42 10.69 -10.79
CA GLU A 29 12.28 9.69 -11.45
C GLU A 29 12.77 8.57 -10.50
N ALA A 30 13.04 8.89 -9.24
CA ALA A 30 13.49 7.90 -8.27
C ALA A 30 12.40 6.82 -8.02
N ALA A 31 11.14 7.23 -7.86
CA ALA A 31 10.02 6.31 -7.71
C ALA A 31 9.79 5.48 -8.98
N LEU A 32 9.88 6.08 -10.17
CA LEU A 32 9.78 5.38 -11.44
C LEU A 32 10.90 4.34 -11.60
N ASN A 33 12.10 4.61 -11.11
CA ASN A 33 13.21 3.66 -11.17
C ASN A 33 13.01 2.45 -10.25
N GLU A 34 12.37 2.63 -9.08
CA GLU A 34 11.96 1.51 -8.22
C GLU A 34 10.93 0.62 -8.93
N ILE A 35 9.92 1.22 -9.57
CA ILE A 35 8.90 0.47 -10.34
C ILE A 35 9.53 -0.26 -11.54
N ARG A 36 10.45 0.38 -12.26
CA ARG A 36 11.19 -0.29 -13.36
C ARG A 36 12.01 -1.48 -12.87
N ALA A 37 12.66 -1.35 -11.71
CA ALA A 37 13.41 -2.46 -11.11
C ALA A 37 12.50 -3.63 -10.73
N GLU A 38 11.32 -3.34 -10.18
CA GLU A 38 10.30 -4.34 -9.89
C GLU A 38 9.83 -5.06 -11.16
N LEU A 39 9.41 -4.32 -12.18
CA LEU A 39 8.96 -4.87 -13.47
C LEU A 39 10.03 -5.72 -14.15
N LYS A 40 11.30 -5.32 -14.02
CA LYS A 40 12.42 -6.15 -14.50
C LYS A 40 12.53 -7.45 -13.69
N GLY A 41 12.45 -7.38 -12.37
CA GLY A 41 12.48 -8.55 -11.50
C GLY A 41 11.33 -9.54 -11.78
N GLN A 42 10.18 -9.03 -12.21
CA GLN A 42 9.01 -9.82 -12.61
C GLN A 42 9.02 -10.26 -14.08
N GLY A 43 10.04 -9.90 -14.84
CA GLY A 43 10.22 -10.34 -16.24
C GLY A 43 9.51 -9.50 -17.31
N TYR A 44 8.84 -8.39 -16.93
CA TYR A 44 8.16 -7.51 -17.88
C TYR A 44 9.12 -6.61 -18.67
N LEU A 45 10.29 -6.29 -18.11
CA LEU A 45 11.29 -5.43 -18.74
C LEU A 45 12.60 -6.21 -18.99
N LYS A 46 12.87 -6.58 -20.23
CA LYS A 46 14.05 -7.39 -20.60
C LYS A 46 15.36 -6.59 -20.62
N TYR A 47 15.32 -5.31 -20.99
CA TYR A 47 16.52 -4.53 -21.33
C TYR A 47 16.80 -3.34 -20.39
N TYR A 48 16.10 -3.24 -19.27
CA TYR A 48 16.36 -2.17 -18.32
C TYR A 48 17.72 -2.37 -17.64
N LYS A 49 18.66 -1.45 -17.89
CA LYS A 49 19.89 -1.31 -17.10
C LYS A 49 19.70 -0.14 -16.14
N PRO A 50 19.73 -0.36 -14.81
CA PRO A 50 19.73 0.74 -13.87
C PRO A 50 20.90 1.68 -14.20
N ARG A 51 20.65 2.97 -14.35
CA ARG A 51 21.74 3.95 -14.42
C ARG A 51 22.48 3.96 -13.09
N ASP A 52 23.79 3.91 -13.14
CA ASP A 52 24.79 3.56 -12.12
C ASP A 52 24.81 4.42 -10.83
N LYS A 53 23.71 4.79 -10.25
CA LYS A 53 23.70 5.25 -8.87
C LYS A 53 22.68 4.42 -8.09
N LYS A 54 23.17 3.62 -7.15
CA LYS A 54 22.35 3.07 -6.06
C LYS A 54 21.73 4.26 -5.31
N GLN A 55 20.60 4.77 -5.83
CA GLN A 55 19.80 5.72 -5.08
C GLN A 55 19.29 5.01 -3.84
N LYS A 56 19.41 5.67 -2.69
CA LYS A 56 18.74 5.15 -1.48
C LYS A 56 17.26 5.01 -1.82
N PRO A 57 16.61 3.88 -1.46
CA PRO A 57 15.18 3.75 -1.63
C PRO A 57 14.47 4.96 -1.04
N ALA A 58 13.49 5.50 -1.74
CA ALA A 58 12.65 6.57 -1.19
C ALA A 58 12.03 6.09 0.13
N ASP A 59 11.87 6.98 1.09
CA ASP A 59 11.22 6.63 2.34
C ASP A 59 9.71 6.56 2.15
N PHE A 60 8.99 5.89 3.07
CA PHE A 60 7.54 5.89 3.12
C PHE A 60 7.00 7.32 3.24
N TYR A 61 5.75 7.55 2.81
CA TYR A 61 5.05 8.73 3.29
C TYR A 61 4.81 8.60 4.79
N ARG A 62 5.03 9.69 5.52
CA ARG A 62 4.90 9.74 6.98
C ARG A 62 3.85 10.76 7.38
N TYR A 63 2.92 10.29 8.19
CA TYR A 63 1.86 11.10 8.77
C TYR A 63 1.85 10.94 10.28
N LEU A 64 1.27 11.91 10.97
CA LEU A 64 1.03 11.85 12.40
C LEU A 64 -0.47 12.02 12.62
N SER A 65 -1.10 11.03 13.24
CA SER A 65 -2.53 11.11 13.55
C SER A 65 -2.80 12.19 14.59
N SER A 66 -4.05 12.61 14.68
CA SER A 66 -4.49 13.59 15.71
C SER A 66 -4.25 13.10 17.15
N ASP A 67 -4.15 11.79 17.35
CA ASP A 67 -3.86 11.16 18.64
C ASP A 67 -2.38 10.84 18.85
N GLY A 68 -1.49 11.30 17.95
CA GLY A 68 -0.04 11.16 18.06
C GLY A 68 0.50 9.79 17.68
N PHE A 69 -0.18 9.03 16.80
CA PHE A 69 0.32 7.80 16.21
C PHE A 69 1.00 8.08 14.87
N GLU A 70 2.15 7.48 14.65
CA GLU A 70 2.77 7.51 13.33
C GLU A 70 2.00 6.61 12.37
N ILE A 71 1.72 7.14 11.18
CA ILE A 71 1.08 6.40 10.08
C ILE A 71 2.05 6.42 8.91
N LEU A 72 2.38 5.23 8.41
CA LEU A 72 3.26 5.04 7.27
C LEU A 72 2.47 4.56 6.05
N VAL A 73 2.80 5.10 4.88
CA VAL A 73 2.16 4.73 3.61
C VAL A 73 3.23 4.38 2.59
N GLY A 74 3.11 3.21 1.97
CA GLY A 74 4.00 2.79 0.90
C GLY A 74 3.74 3.55 -0.39
N ARG A 75 4.77 3.78 -1.19
CA ARG A 75 4.70 4.53 -2.46
C ARG A 75 4.59 3.63 -3.68
N ASN A 76 4.95 2.36 -3.53
CA ASN A 76 4.91 1.34 -4.57
C ASN A 76 4.87 -0.06 -3.96
N ASN A 77 4.70 -1.09 -4.77
CA ASN A 77 4.57 -2.48 -4.33
C ASN A 77 5.74 -2.96 -3.48
N LEU A 78 6.98 -2.61 -3.83
CA LEU A 78 8.17 -3.00 -3.05
C LEU A 78 8.16 -2.34 -1.67
N GLN A 79 7.74 -1.08 -1.59
CA GLN A 79 7.58 -0.38 -0.32
C GLN A 79 6.39 -0.91 0.48
N ASN A 80 5.26 -1.20 -0.17
CA ASN A 80 4.10 -1.82 0.47
C ASN A 80 4.50 -3.15 1.14
N GLU A 81 5.27 -3.97 0.44
CA GLU A 81 5.78 -5.23 0.97
C GLU A 81 6.74 -5.02 2.13
N ARG A 82 7.72 -4.13 1.97
CA ARG A 82 8.68 -3.78 3.03
C ARG A 82 7.97 -3.24 4.28
N LEU A 83 6.99 -2.36 4.09
CA LEU A 83 6.21 -1.78 5.18
C LEU A 83 5.47 -2.87 5.95
N THR A 84 4.72 -3.71 5.26
CA THR A 84 3.80 -4.67 5.86
C THR A 84 4.51 -5.88 6.47
N LEU A 85 5.53 -6.41 5.77
CA LEU A 85 6.17 -7.68 6.16
C LEU A 85 7.47 -7.50 6.95
N HIS A 86 8.12 -6.35 6.87
CA HIS A 86 9.44 -6.16 7.48
C HIS A 86 9.51 -4.99 8.48
N THR A 87 8.67 -3.97 8.34
CA THR A 87 8.68 -2.77 9.21
C THR A 87 7.60 -2.87 10.29
N ALA A 88 6.38 -3.14 9.91
CA ALA A 88 5.24 -3.26 10.82
C ALA A 88 5.32 -4.52 11.69
N ARG A 89 4.69 -4.50 12.84
CA ARG A 89 4.74 -5.58 13.83
C ARG A 89 3.36 -5.89 14.42
N GLY A 90 3.13 -7.12 14.70
CA GLY A 90 2.00 -7.79 15.33
C GLY A 90 0.71 -7.00 15.53
N ARG A 91 0.71 -6.02 16.44
CA ARG A 91 -0.47 -5.21 16.81
C ARG A 91 -0.62 -3.90 16.02
N ASP A 92 0.31 -3.58 15.11
CA ASP A 92 0.14 -2.47 14.19
C ASP A 92 -1.07 -2.74 13.30
N LEU A 93 -1.80 -1.69 12.91
CA LEU A 93 -2.98 -1.83 12.05
C LEU A 93 -2.64 -1.50 10.61
N TRP A 94 -2.92 -2.44 9.74
CA TRP A 94 -2.79 -2.33 8.30
C TRP A 94 -4.14 -2.00 7.66
N PHE A 95 -4.13 -1.15 6.65
CA PHE A 95 -5.30 -0.69 5.90
C PHE A 95 -5.01 -0.76 4.40
N HIS A 96 -6.02 -1.13 3.62
CA HIS A 96 -5.98 -1.11 2.16
C HIS A 96 -7.37 -0.95 1.56
N THR A 97 -7.49 -0.22 0.45
CA THR A 97 -8.75 -0.11 -0.29
C THR A 97 -9.15 -1.45 -0.86
N LYS A 98 -10.40 -1.84 -0.62
CA LYS A 98 -10.92 -3.12 -1.06
C LYS A 98 -11.10 -3.15 -2.58
N ASN A 99 -10.59 -4.20 -3.23
CA ASN A 99 -10.74 -4.44 -4.67
C ASN A 99 -10.30 -3.25 -5.56
N ALA A 100 -9.33 -2.47 -5.13
CA ALA A 100 -8.82 -1.33 -5.89
C ALA A 100 -7.30 -1.17 -5.70
N PRO A 101 -6.58 -0.73 -6.75
CA PRO A 101 -5.17 -0.36 -6.62
C PRO A 101 -4.95 0.72 -5.57
N GLY A 102 -3.95 0.54 -4.71
CA GLY A 102 -3.64 1.51 -3.66
C GLY A 102 -2.44 1.11 -2.82
N SER A 103 -2.06 2.03 -1.94
CA SER A 103 -0.95 1.86 -1.03
C SER A 103 -1.36 1.07 0.23
N HIS A 104 -0.42 0.30 0.76
CA HIS A 104 -0.54 -0.18 2.13
C HIS A 104 -0.33 0.98 3.09
N THR A 105 -1.24 1.14 4.02
CA THR A 105 -1.19 2.16 5.08
C THR A 105 -1.11 1.44 6.42
N VAL A 106 -0.17 1.83 7.27
CA VAL A 106 0.03 1.16 8.57
C VAL A 106 0.11 2.17 9.68
N VAL A 107 -0.71 1.99 10.72
CA VAL A 107 -0.60 2.71 11.99
C VAL A 107 0.37 1.97 12.89
N MET A 108 1.43 2.64 13.29
CA MET A 108 2.45 2.12 14.20
C MET A 108 1.93 2.23 15.64
N SER A 109 1.49 1.12 16.22
CA SER A 109 0.83 1.09 17.55
C SER A 109 1.78 1.47 18.69
N GLY A 110 3.05 1.09 18.57
CA GLY A 110 4.00 1.22 19.67
C GLY A 110 3.56 0.48 20.94
N GLY A 111 2.72 -0.56 20.80
CA GLY A 111 2.16 -1.32 21.91
C GLY A 111 0.93 -0.66 22.56
N ARG A 112 0.48 0.50 22.10
CA ARG A 112 -0.71 1.22 22.59
C ARG A 112 -1.95 0.76 21.84
N ASP A 113 -3.11 0.92 22.44
CA ASP A 113 -4.38 0.74 21.77
C ASP A 113 -4.63 1.93 20.81
N ILE A 114 -5.04 1.62 19.58
CA ILE A 114 -5.23 2.61 18.53
C ILE A 114 -6.69 3.12 18.60
N PRO A 115 -6.91 4.43 18.84
CA PRO A 115 -8.25 5.01 18.93
C PRO A 115 -9.00 4.98 17.59
N ASP A 116 -10.32 5.03 17.65
CA ASP A 116 -11.19 5.03 16.45
C ASP A 116 -10.90 6.21 15.53
N ARG A 117 -10.61 7.39 16.07
CA ARG A 117 -10.21 8.56 15.27
C ARG A 117 -8.94 8.29 14.45
N THR A 118 -7.91 7.72 15.06
CA THR A 118 -6.68 7.33 14.34
C THR A 118 -6.96 6.27 13.28
N ARG A 119 -7.86 5.31 13.56
CA ARG A 119 -8.29 4.30 12.57
C ARG A 119 -8.98 4.94 11.38
N GLU A 120 -9.88 5.89 11.63
CA GLU A 120 -10.56 6.65 10.57
C GLU A 120 -9.57 7.45 9.73
N GLU A 121 -8.64 8.18 10.36
CA GLU A 121 -7.59 8.94 9.68
C GLU A 121 -6.70 8.04 8.81
N ALA A 122 -6.34 6.85 9.29
CA ALA A 122 -5.55 5.90 8.52
C ALA A 122 -6.34 5.32 7.34
N ALA A 123 -7.63 5.01 7.52
CA ALA A 123 -8.50 4.57 6.44
C ALA A 123 -8.69 5.67 5.38
N GLN A 124 -8.83 6.93 5.80
CA GLN A 124 -8.83 8.09 4.89
C GLN A 124 -7.54 8.16 4.06
N LEU A 125 -6.37 8.03 4.71
CA LEU A 125 -5.08 8.03 4.01
C LEU A 125 -4.97 6.86 3.03
N ALA A 126 -5.47 5.67 3.37
CA ALA A 126 -5.50 4.53 2.45
C ALA A 126 -6.32 4.85 1.19
N VAL A 127 -7.47 5.53 1.34
CA VAL A 127 -8.28 5.96 0.19
C VAL A 127 -7.57 7.03 -0.62
N LEU A 128 -7.00 8.06 0.02
CA LEU A 128 -6.30 9.16 -0.65
C LEU A 128 -5.07 8.68 -1.44
N HIS A 129 -4.44 7.58 -0.98
CA HIS A 129 -3.34 6.91 -1.67
C HIS A 129 -3.79 5.68 -2.47
N SER A 130 -4.93 5.79 -3.14
CA SER A 130 -5.49 4.74 -4.00
C SER A 130 -6.11 5.30 -5.28
N SER A 131 -6.43 4.43 -6.21
CA SER A 131 -7.19 4.79 -7.42
C SER A 131 -8.60 5.30 -7.10
N GLN A 132 -9.07 5.13 -5.88
CA GLN A 132 -10.39 5.54 -5.38
C GLN A 132 -10.38 6.88 -4.62
N ALA A 133 -9.31 7.66 -4.70
CA ALA A 133 -9.15 8.94 -3.98
C ALA A 133 -10.28 9.95 -4.23
N LYS A 134 -11.01 9.83 -5.34
CA LYS A 134 -12.17 10.67 -5.70
C LYS A 134 -13.51 9.93 -5.56
N GLY A 135 -13.52 8.77 -4.93
CA GLY A 135 -14.73 7.99 -4.70
C GLY A 135 -15.69 8.65 -3.70
N VAL A 136 -16.93 8.20 -3.68
CA VAL A 136 -17.96 8.77 -2.76
C VAL A 136 -18.08 7.97 -1.47
N LYS A 137 -17.95 6.65 -1.55
CA LYS A 137 -18.02 5.73 -0.41
C LYS A 137 -17.12 4.54 -0.70
N VAL A 138 -15.90 4.62 -0.21
CA VAL A 138 -14.85 3.64 -0.53
C VAL A 138 -14.69 2.66 0.60
N ALA A 139 -14.76 1.36 0.28
CA ALA A 139 -14.51 0.30 1.23
C ALA A 139 -13.00 0.16 1.49
N VAL A 140 -12.61 0.14 2.76
CA VAL A 140 -11.24 -0.05 3.23
C VAL A 140 -11.22 -1.22 4.19
N ASP A 141 -10.49 -2.26 3.85
CA ASP A 141 -10.26 -3.38 4.75
C ASP A 141 -9.10 -3.03 5.69
N TYR A 142 -9.22 -3.41 6.96
CA TYR A 142 -8.16 -3.23 7.95
C TYR A 142 -8.08 -4.40 8.91
N THR A 143 -6.87 -4.70 9.35
CA THR A 143 -6.60 -5.79 10.29
C THR A 143 -5.27 -5.58 11.01
N GLU A 144 -5.03 -6.29 12.10
CA GLU A 144 -3.71 -6.32 12.71
C GLU A 144 -2.70 -7.04 11.79
N VAL A 145 -1.48 -6.52 11.73
CA VAL A 145 -0.41 -7.08 10.87
C VAL A 145 -0.15 -8.56 11.11
N LYS A 146 -0.35 -9.06 12.32
CA LYS A 146 -0.23 -10.50 12.63
C LYS A 146 -1.17 -11.41 11.81
N ASN A 147 -2.24 -10.87 11.24
CA ASN A 147 -3.21 -11.60 10.43
C ASN A 147 -2.85 -11.57 8.93
N ILE A 148 -1.73 -10.97 8.57
CA ILE A 148 -1.27 -10.82 7.20
C ILE A 148 -0.17 -11.83 6.91
N ARG A 149 -0.25 -12.47 5.75
CA ARG A 149 0.75 -13.41 5.28
C ARG A 149 1.03 -13.25 3.80
N LYS A 150 2.22 -13.65 3.40
CA LYS A 150 2.60 -13.78 2.00
C LYS A 150 2.91 -15.24 1.71
N THR A 151 2.37 -15.77 0.63
CA THR A 151 2.67 -17.12 0.13
C THR A 151 3.54 -17.04 -1.11
N ALA A 152 4.24 -18.13 -1.40
CA ALA A 152 5.03 -18.25 -2.61
C ALA A 152 4.14 -18.03 -3.86
N GLY A 153 4.68 -17.33 -4.86
CA GLY A 153 3.97 -17.03 -6.11
C GLY A 153 3.14 -15.75 -6.10
N LEU A 154 2.95 -15.08 -4.95
CA LEU A 154 2.33 -13.76 -4.94
C LEU A 154 3.30 -12.70 -5.47
N LYS A 155 2.77 -11.83 -6.33
CA LYS A 155 3.49 -10.66 -6.87
C LYS A 155 3.90 -9.70 -5.75
N PRO A 156 4.93 -8.83 -5.96
CA PRO A 156 5.29 -7.80 -4.99
C PRO A 156 4.07 -6.97 -4.54
N GLY A 157 4.02 -6.65 -3.26
CA GLY A 157 2.92 -5.88 -2.66
C GLY A 157 1.63 -6.66 -2.42
N MET A 158 1.44 -7.83 -3.02
CA MET A 158 0.26 -8.66 -2.80
C MET A 158 0.40 -9.47 -1.51
N VAL A 159 -0.64 -9.45 -0.69
CA VAL A 159 -0.72 -10.17 0.59
C VAL A 159 -2.07 -10.88 0.73
N LEU A 160 -2.09 -11.90 1.57
CA LEU A 160 -3.32 -12.53 2.06
C LEU A 160 -3.56 -12.09 3.50
N TYR A 161 -4.80 -11.83 3.85
CA TYR A 161 -5.18 -11.45 5.20
C TYR A 161 -6.52 -12.07 5.58
N ASP A 162 -6.70 -12.27 6.85
CA ASP A 162 -7.94 -12.75 7.46
C ASP A 162 -8.28 -11.93 8.71
N LYS A 163 -9.40 -12.24 9.39
CA LYS A 163 -9.86 -11.55 10.60
C LYS A 163 -9.85 -10.02 10.44
N TYR A 164 -10.29 -9.55 9.29
CA TYR A 164 -10.35 -8.13 8.96
C TYR A 164 -11.74 -7.54 9.19
N GLU A 165 -11.77 -6.23 9.30
CA GLU A 165 -12.98 -5.41 9.28
C GLU A 165 -12.95 -4.51 8.05
N THR A 166 -14.12 -4.00 7.65
CA THR A 166 -14.26 -3.08 6.51
C THR A 166 -14.88 -1.78 6.98
N ALA A 167 -14.16 -0.68 6.80
CA ALA A 167 -14.67 0.67 6.97
C ALA A 167 -15.13 1.24 5.62
N TYR A 168 -16.15 2.11 5.64
CA TYR A 168 -16.64 2.81 4.46
C TYR A 168 -16.33 4.30 4.59
N ILE A 169 -15.48 4.80 3.71
CA ILE A 169 -14.85 6.12 3.82
C ILE A 169 -15.36 7.04 2.71
N THR A 170 -15.80 8.24 3.09
CA THR A 170 -15.94 9.36 2.17
C THR A 170 -14.66 10.18 2.24
N PRO A 171 -13.86 10.28 1.14
CA PRO A 171 -12.56 10.93 1.19
C PRO A 171 -12.63 12.42 1.53
N ASP A 172 -11.79 12.86 2.47
CA ASP A 172 -11.44 14.28 2.68
C ASP A 172 -10.07 14.57 2.04
N PRO A 173 -10.02 15.22 0.86
CA PRO A 173 -8.76 15.48 0.17
C PRO A 173 -7.80 16.40 0.95
N THR A 174 -8.28 17.09 1.98
CA THR A 174 -7.45 18.00 2.79
C THR A 174 -6.73 17.29 3.93
N LEU A 175 -7.12 16.07 4.27
CA LEU A 175 -6.63 15.39 5.46
C LEU A 175 -5.13 15.02 5.34
N ALA A 176 -4.68 14.59 4.18
CA ALA A 176 -3.29 14.20 3.98
C ALA A 176 -2.31 15.36 4.30
N GLU A 177 -2.64 16.59 3.87
CA GLU A 177 -1.81 17.74 4.18
C GLU A 177 -1.87 18.14 5.66
N LYS A 178 -3.02 17.97 6.32
CA LYS A 178 -3.16 18.25 7.77
C LYS A 178 -2.33 17.30 8.64
N LEU A 179 -2.24 16.04 8.23
CA LEU A 179 -1.54 15.00 8.99
C LEU A 179 -0.08 14.79 8.58
N LYS A 180 0.37 15.44 7.51
CA LYS A 180 1.73 15.27 7.00
C LYS A 180 2.77 15.63 8.05
N LYS A 181 3.63 14.66 8.37
CA LYS A 181 4.75 14.88 9.27
C LYS A 181 5.79 15.76 8.56
N LYS A 182 6.07 16.91 9.14
CA LYS A 182 7.12 17.86 8.68
C LYS A 182 8.51 17.30 8.93
#